data_780ec0b4527b244250e4d921511860e9
#
_entry.id   780ec0b4527b244250e4d921511860e9
#
_cell.length_a   1.000
_cell.length_b   1.000
_cell.length_c   1.000
_cell.angle_alpha   90.00
_cell.angle_beta   90.00
_cell.angle_gamma   90.00
#
_symmetry.space_group_name_H-M   'P 1'
#
loop_
_entity.id
_entity.type
_entity.pdbx_description
1 polymer ?
#
loop_
_entity_poly.entity_id
_entity_poly.type
_entity_poly.pdbx_seq_one_letter_code
_entity_poly.pdbx_strand_id
1 'polypeptide(L)'
;LKRLFGLFNKKGPNRATISPSGVSFEVEKDKTLLQTALSNDIDFPFHCTVGTCAQCRCKLLEGDVKPIMDFSYSLSSHEIEEGYILACQSLLKTDIVVELVIDTSHPSIKVESFQGCINTTRMLTHDIMEVSVVLDRPISFSAGQFADITLPGVDRHRSYSFACAPSENGLKEITFQVKKVPGGHYTDWLFEKDRVNEKFELNGPSGSFWLRKSDAPILCVAGGSGMAPL
;
A
#
# COMPACT_ATOMS: atom_id res chain seq x y z
N LEU A 1 29.47 10.49 -48.81
CA LEU A 1 29.52 9.87 -47.46
C LEU A 1 28.83 10.81 -46.48
N LYS A 2 27.49 10.69 -46.32
CA LYS A 2 26.72 11.39 -45.23
C LYS A 2 26.59 10.42 -44.07
N ARG A 3 27.23 10.76 -42.95
CA ARG A 3 27.13 10.07 -41.67
C ARG A 3 25.68 10.22 -41.14
N LEU A 4 24.96 9.11 -41.04
CA LEU A 4 23.76 8.99 -40.25
C LEU A 4 24.20 8.97 -38.76
N PHE A 5 24.13 10.11 -38.09
CA PHE A 5 24.11 10.14 -36.64
C PHE A 5 22.67 9.92 -36.19
N GLY A 6 22.36 8.67 -35.83
CA GLY A 6 21.12 8.35 -35.11
C GLY A 6 21.17 8.99 -33.72
N LEU A 7 20.41 10.03 -33.52
CA LEU A 7 20.13 10.62 -32.22
C LEU A 7 19.31 9.59 -31.41
N PHE A 8 19.99 8.86 -30.55
CA PHE A 8 19.35 8.21 -29.41
C PHE A 8 18.91 9.33 -28.45
N ASN A 9 17.73 9.83 -28.67
CA ASN A 9 17.07 10.75 -27.76
C ASN A 9 16.63 9.90 -26.55
N LYS A 10 17.49 9.80 -25.52
CA LYS A 10 17.07 9.34 -24.19
C LYS A 10 16.11 10.43 -23.66
N LYS A 11 14.81 10.31 -23.95
CA LYS A 11 13.81 11.12 -23.26
C LYS A 11 14.05 10.94 -21.77
N GLY A 12 14.19 12.03 -21.03
CA GLY A 12 14.25 12.07 -19.57
C GLY A 12 13.02 11.43 -18.92
N PRO A 13 12.89 11.51 -17.59
CA PRO A 13 11.69 11.10 -16.89
C PRO A 13 10.49 11.89 -17.41
N ASN A 14 9.30 11.28 -17.39
CA ASN A 14 8.05 11.96 -17.68
C ASN A 14 7.55 12.67 -16.41
N ARG A 15 6.71 13.69 -16.58
CA ARG A 15 6.14 14.45 -15.47
C ARG A 15 4.70 14.05 -15.23
N ALA A 16 4.34 13.85 -13.96
CA ALA A 16 2.97 13.72 -13.51
C ALA A 16 2.54 14.98 -12.77
N THR A 17 1.33 15.47 -13.04
CA THR A 17 0.70 16.58 -12.32
C THR A 17 -0.64 16.12 -11.75
N ILE A 18 -0.89 16.41 -10.48
CA ILE A 18 -2.14 16.08 -9.80
C ILE A 18 -3.07 17.29 -9.80
N SER A 19 -4.24 17.15 -10.37
CA SER A 19 -5.32 18.15 -10.35
C SER A 19 -6.31 17.79 -9.19
N PRO A 20 -6.87 18.74 -8.45
CA PRO A 20 -6.70 20.21 -8.59
C PRO A 20 -5.52 20.78 -7.80
N SER A 21 -4.75 19.97 -7.05
CA SER A 21 -3.69 20.48 -6.17
C SER A 21 -2.53 21.16 -6.90
N GLY A 22 -2.30 20.85 -8.18
CA GLY A 22 -1.18 21.35 -8.98
C GLY A 22 0.18 20.74 -8.61
N VAL A 23 0.23 19.76 -7.70
CA VAL A 23 1.46 19.06 -7.33
C VAL A 23 2.02 18.33 -8.53
N SER A 24 3.30 18.55 -8.84
CA SER A 24 3.98 17.94 -9.99
C SER A 24 5.29 17.29 -9.56
N PHE A 25 5.59 16.12 -10.15
CA PHE A 25 6.81 15.35 -9.89
C PHE A 25 7.25 14.57 -11.12
N GLU A 26 8.55 14.24 -11.16
CA GLU A 26 9.13 13.44 -12.25
C GLU A 26 8.97 11.94 -11.95
N VAL A 27 8.56 11.17 -12.95
CA VAL A 27 8.33 9.72 -12.87
C VAL A 27 9.32 9.01 -13.77
N GLU A 28 10.19 8.19 -13.20
CA GLU A 28 11.13 7.34 -13.92
C GLU A 28 10.40 6.29 -14.76
N LYS A 29 11.00 5.87 -15.88
CA LYS A 29 10.34 4.99 -16.87
C LYS A 29 9.98 3.59 -16.38
N ASP A 30 10.67 3.10 -15.37
CA ASP A 30 10.52 1.78 -14.76
C ASP A 30 9.69 1.81 -13.47
N LYS A 31 9.27 3.00 -13.03
CA LYS A 31 8.43 3.17 -11.84
C LYS A 31 6.99 3.52 -12.20
N THR A 32 6.08 3.01 -11.39
CA THR A 32 4.67 3.35 -11.53
C THR A 32 4.38 4.75 -10.98
N LEU A 33 3.26 5.33 -11.42
CA LEU A 33 2.77 6.60 -10.90
C LEU A 33 2.68 6.59 -9.37
N LEU A 34 2.10 5.51 -8.80
CA LEU A 34 1.96 5.37 -7.34
C LEU A 34 3.32 5.28 -6.63
N GLN A 35 4.24 4.43 -7.11
CA GLN A 35 5.55 4.27 -6.48
C GLN A 35 6.30 5.61 -6.39
N THR A 36 6.25 6.38 -7.47
CA THR A 36 6.92 7.69 -7.50
C THR A 36 6.19 8.71 -6.64
N ALA A 37 4.85 8.74 -6.64
CA ALA A 37 4.07 9.62 -5.78
C ALA A 37 4.43 9.41 -4.30
N LEU A 38 4.44 8.14 -3.84
CA LEU A 38 4.81 7.80 -2.46
C LEU A 38 6.26 8.15 -2.13
N SER A 39 7.20 7.98 -3.08
CA SER A 39 8.61 8.37 -2.89
C SER A 39 8.81 9.89 -2.80
N ASN A 40 7.83 10.68 -3.23
CA ASN A 40 7.81 12.15 -3.12
C ASN A 40 6.91 12.63 -1.97
N ASP A 41 6.61 11.77 -1.00
CA ASP A 41 5.76 12.07 0.17
C ASP A 41 4.35 12.58 -0.21
N ILE A 42 3.83 12.17 -1.37
CA ILE A 42 2.48 12.50 -1.82
C ILE A 42 1.51 11.45 -1.25
N ASP A 43 0.54 11.91 -0.49
CA ASP A 43 -0.51 11.07 0.09
C ASP A 43 -1.49 10.58 -0.98
N PHE A 44 -1.04 9.62 -1.79
CA PHE A 44 -1.83 9.00 -2.84
C PHE A 44 -2.61 7.83 -2.25
N PRO A 45 -3.95 7.76 -2.42
CA PRO A 45 -4.74 6.65 -1.88
C PRO A 45 -4.27 5.31 -2.48
N PHE A 46 -4.00 4.33 -1.64
CA PHE A 46 -3.65 2.98 -2.10
C PHE A 46 -3.90 1.92 -1.02
N HIS A 47 -3.88 0.64 -1.44
CA HIS A 47 -3.94 -0.48 -0.50
C HIS A 47 -3.12 -1.68 -1.01
N CYS A 48 -3.56 -2.38 -2.07
CA CYS A 48 -2.96 -3.66 -2.51
C CYS A 48 -1.66 -3.53 -3.30
N THR A 49 -1.39 -2.41 -3.94
CA THR A 49 -0.28 -2.12 -4.88
C THR A 49 -0.17 -3.04 -6.11
N VAL A 50 -1.03 -4.05 -6.21
CA VAL A 50 -1.04 -5.08 -7.29
C VAL A 50 -2.25 -4.98 -8.23
N GLY A 51 -3.03 -3.90 -8.13
CA GLY A 51 -4.10 -3.58 -9.07
C GLY A 51 -5.46 -4.24 -8.79
N THR A 52 -5.68 -4.87 -7.62
CA THR A 52 -6.91 -5.64 -7.34
C THR A 52 -7.96 -4.88 -6.52
N CYS A 53 -7.60 -3.82 -5.78
CA CYS A 53 -8.51 -3.16 -4.86
C CYS A 53 -9.09 -1.83 -5.37
N ALA A 54 -8.60 -1.33 -6.51
CA ALA A 54 -8.96 -0.04 -7.12
C ALA A 54 -8.79 1.21 -6.21
N GLN A 55 -8.16 1.12 -5.03
CA GLN A 55 -7.97 2.26 -4.13
C GLN A 55 -7.07 3.35 -4.72
N CYS A 56 -6.11 2.99 -5.55
CA CYS A 56 -5.22 3.93 -6.25
C CYS A 56 -5.81 4.44 -7.58
N ARG A 57 -7.13 4.37 -7.73
CA ARG A 57 -7.86 4.87 -8.89
C ARG A 57 -7.74 6.40 -8.97
N CYS A 58 -7.38 6.89 -10.15
CA CYS A 58 -7.41 8.31 -10.49
C CYS A 58 -7.86 8.48 -11.95
N LYS A 59 -8.37 9.67 -12.30
CA LYS A 59 -8.82 9.95 -13.66
C LYS A 59 -7.68 10.57 -14.46
N LEU A 60 -7.31 9.97 -15.59
CA LEU A 60 -6.33 10.54 -16.53
C LEU A 60 -7.01 11.63 -17.33
N LEU A 61 -6.59 12.88 -17.12
CA LEU A 61 -7.12 14.06 -17.85
C LEU A 61 -6.33 14.34 -19.11
N GLU A 62 -4.99 14.19 -19.05
CA GLU A 62 -4.09 14.45 -20.19
C GLU A 62 -2.96 13.42 -20.21
N GLY A 63 -2.45 13.17 -21.42
CA GLY A 63 -1.31 12.28 -21.64
C GLY A 63 -1.68 10.82 -21.85
N ASP A 64 -0.69 9.92 -21.72
CA ASP A 64 -0.85 8.50 -22.00
C ASP A 64 -0.01 7.65 -21.04
N VAL A 65 -0.56 6.51 -20.63
CA VAL A 65 0.09 5.54 -19.74
C VAL A 65 0.15 4.16 -20.41
N LYS A 66 1.12 3.36 -19.99
CA LYS A 66 1.20 1.94 -20.33
C LYS A 66 0.74 1.15 -19.10
N PRO A 67 -0.41 0.46 -19.15
CA PRO A 67 -0.84 -0.40 -18.08
C PRO A 67 0.10 -1.62 -17.96
N ILE A 68 0.41 -2.02 -16.73
CA ILE A 68 1.17 -3.25 -16.42
C ILE A 68 0.23 -4.45 -16.48
N MET A 69 -1.05 -4.25 -16.10
CA MET A 69 -2.12 -5.24 -16.18
C MET A 69 -3.37 -4.62 -16.82
N ASP A 70 -4.28 -5.45 -17.25
CA ASP A 70 -5.59 -5.01 -17.76
C ASP A 70 -6.43 -4.44 -16.59
N PHE A 71 -6.82 -3.18 -16.71
CA PHE A 71 -7.61 -2.48 -15.69
C PHE A 71 -9.02 -3.04 -15.52
N SER A 72 -9.56 -3.76 -16.51
CA SER A 72 -10.90 -4.36 -16.46
C SER A 72 -11.06 -5.42 -15.35
N TYR A 73 -9.96 -5.91 -14.78
CA TYR A 73 -10.01 -6.77 -13.59
C TYR A 73 -10.51 -6.05 -12.33
N SER A 74 -10.43 -4.73 -12.28
CA SER A 74 -10.71 -3.96 -11.06
C SER A 74 -11.51 -2.68 -11.30
N LEU A 75 -11.61 -2.22 -12.54
CA LEU A 75 -12.42 -1.09 -12.96
C LEU A 75 -13.55 -1.57 -13.87
N SER A 76 -14.72 -0.97 -13.74
CA SER A 76 -15.83 -1.19 -14.64
C SER A 76 -15.53 -0.63 -16.04
N SER A 77 -16.22 -1.14 -17.08
CA SER A 77 -16.09 -0.60 -18.44
C SER A 77 -16.39 0.90 -18.50
N HIS A 78 -17.37 1.37 -17.73
CA HIS A 78 -17.72 2.79 -17.65
C HIS A 78 -16.56 3.63 -17.08
N GLU A 79 -15.91 3.18 -16.01
CA GLU A 79 -14.74 3.88 -15.43
C GLU A 79 -13.59 3.95 -16.42
N ILE A 80 -13.32 2.86 -17.15
CA ILE A 80 -12.26 2.84 -18.18
C ILE A 80 -12.60 3.81 -19.32
N GLU A 81 -13.85 3.85 -19.78
CA GLU A 81 -14.32 4.80 -20.81
C GLU A 81 -14.24 6.25 -20.33
N GLU A 82 -14.45 6.52 -19.06
CA GLU A 82 -14.29 7.84 -18.44
C GLU A 82 -12.81 8.24 -18.22
N GLY A 83 -11.86 7.36 -18.51
CA GLY A 83 -10.43 7.62 -18.39
C GLY A 83 -9.84 7.30 -17.02
N TYR A 84 -10.50 6.50 -16.19
CA TYR A 84 -9.90 6.06 -14.93
C TYR A 84 -8.77 5.06 -15.17
N ILE A 85 -7.70 5.21 -14.39
CA ILE A 85 -6.52 4.35 -14.38
C ILE A 85 -6.20 3.91 -12.94
N LEU A 86 -5.36 2.86 -12.80
CA LEU A 86 -4.81 2.43 -11.52
C LEU A 86 -3.36 2.91 -11.40
N ALA A 87 -3.10 3.85 -10.51
CA ALA A 87 -1.75 4.45 -10.36
C ALA A 87 -0.65 3.42 -10.05
N CYS A 88 -0.98 2.34 -9.31
CA CYS A 88 -0.03 1.27 -9.00
C CYS A 88 0.30 0.37 -10.21
N GLN A 89 -0.46 0.47 -11.29
CA GLN A 89 -0.32 -0.36 -12.49
C GLN A 89 -0.10 0.50 -13.75
N SER A 90 0.29 1.78 -13.59
CA SER A 90 0.47 2.72 -14.69
C SER A 90 1.91 3.20 -14.79
N LEU A 91 2.58 2.89 -15.90
CA LEU A 91 3.85 3.49 -16.31
C LEU A 91 3.57 4.65 -17.26
N LEU A 92 4.28 5.76 -17.12
CA LEU A 92 4.04 6.93 -17.96
C LEU A 92 4.69 6.77 -19.35
N LYS A 93 3.93 7.02 -20.42
CA LYS A 93 4.45 7.12 -21.78
C LYS A 93 4.76 8.56 -22.18
N THR A 94 3.99 9.51 -21.65
CA THR A 94 4.13 10.97 -21.84
C THR A 94 4.06 11.66 -20.49
N ASP A 95 4.22 12.98 -20.47
CA ASP A 95 3.74 13.78 -19.35
C ASP A 95 2.23 13.59 -19.20
N ILE A 96 1.74 13.54 -17.96
CA ILE A 96 0.32 13.30 -17.68
C ILE A 96 -0.24 14.31 -16.68
N VAL A 97 -1.54 14.54 -16.77
CA VAL A 97 -2.35 15.18 -15.72
C VAL A 97 -3.37 14.17 -15.24
N VAL A 98 -3.41 13.93 -13.93
CA VAL A 98 -4.42 13.07 -13.30
C VAL A 98 -5.27 13.87 -12.32
N GLU A 99 -6.57 13.60 -12.31
CA GLU A 99 -7.46 14.12 -11.29
C GLU A 99 -7.50 13.18 -10.09
N LEU A 100 -7.13 13.72 -8.95
CA LEU A 100 -7.13 13.03 -7.66
C LEU A 100 -7.44 14.03 -6.55
N VAL A 101 -8.51 13.77 -5.80
CA VAL A 101 -8.79 14.52 -4.57
C VAL A 101 -7.97 13.88 -3.45
N ILE A 102 -6.87 14.54 -3.09
CA ILE A 102 -6.05 14.11 -1.95
C ILE A 102 -6.77 14.55 -0.68
N ASP A 103 -7.10 13.61 0.18
CA ASP A 103 -7.69 13.90 1.50
C ASP A 103 -6.61 14.44 2.44
N THR A 104 -6.51 15.78 2.51
CA THR A 104 -5.58 16.47 3.41
C THR A 104 -6.09 16.58 4.85
N SER A 105 -7.29 16.06 5.14
CA SER A 105 -7.87 16.10 6.49
C SER A 105 -7.20 15.14 7.47
N HIS A 106 -6.41 14.20 6.96
CA HIS A 106 -5.64 13.26 7.76
C HIS A 106 -4.14 13.57 7.67
N PRO A 107 -3.43 13.66 8.79
CA PRO A 107 -1.98 13.87 8.74
C PRO A 107 -1.31 12.71 8.01
N SER A 108 -0.48 13.01 7.02
CA SER A 108 0.38 12.03 6.37
C SER A 108 1.30 11.41 7.41
N ILE A 109 1.06 10.15 7.77
CA ILE A 109 1.92 9.42 8.68
C ILE A 109 3.05 8.83 7.84
N LYS A 110 4.28 9.24 8.15
CA LYS A 110 5.46 8.78 7.42
C LYS A 110 5.70 7.29 7.61
N VAL A 111 5.92 6.58 6.51
CA VAL A 111 6.36 5.18 6.56
C VAL A 111 7.77 5.12 7.12
N GLU A 112 7.97 4.34 8.18
CA GLU A 112 9.26 4.13 8.82
C GLU A 112 9.57 2.64 8.94
N SER A 113 10.86 2.31 9.12
CA SER A 113 11.32 0.94 9.37
C SER A 113 11.52 0.71 10.86
N PHE A 114 11.02 -0.42 11.36
CA PHE A 114 11.11 -0.85 12.76
C PHE A 114 11.69 -2.25 12.85
N GLN A 115 12.39 -2.53 13.95
CA GLN A 115 12.74 -3.89 14.32
C GLN A 115 11.68 -4.45 15.26
N GLY A 116 11.07 -5.56 14.87
CA GLY A 116 10.03 -6.24 15.63
C GLY A 116 10.48 -7.58 16.17
N CYS A 117 9.87 -7.99 17.27
CA CYS A 117 10.06 -9.30 17.89
C CYS A 117 8.69 -9.88 18.25
N ILE A 118 8.41 -11.12 17.86
CA ILE A 118 7.18 -11.81 18.25
C ILE A 118 7.16 -12.03 19.75
N ASN A 119 6.17 -11.44 20.42
CA ASN A 119 5.98 -11.54 21.87
C ASN A 119 5.10 -12.73 22.25
N THR A 120 3.91 -12.85 21.62
CA THR A 120 3.01 -13.95 21.84
C THR A 120 2.28 -14.34 20.56
N THR A 121 1.84 -15.59 20.50
CA THR A 121 0.96 -16.10 19.46
C THR A 121 -0.24 -16.80 20.08
N ARG A 122 -1.43 -16.62 19.50
CA ARG A 122 -2.67 -17.25 19.98
C ARG A 122 -3.57 -17.62 18.80
N MET A 123 -4.00 -18.88 18.72
CA MET A 123 -4.99 -19.27 17.73
C MET A 123 -6.35 -18.66 18.07
N LEU A 124 -6.93 -17.91 17.14
CA LEU A 124 -8.29 -17.39 17.22
C LEU A 124 -9.30 -18.34 16.63
N THR A 125 -8.93 -18.98 15.51
CA THR A 125 -9.69 -20.03 14.85
C THR A 125 -8.74 -21.16 14.44
N HIS A 126 -9.23 -22.17 13.73
CA HIS A 126 -8.40 -23.26 13.20
C HIS A 126 -7.34 -22.79 12.17
N ASP A 127 -7.53 -21.61 11.58
CA ASP A 127 -6.68 -21.09 10.51
C ASP A 127 -6.29 -19.60 10.68
N ILE A 128 -6.70 -18.95 11.77
CA ILE A 128 -6.33 -17.56 12.09
C ILE A 128 -5.58 -17.50 13.41
N MET A 129 -4.40 -16.91 13.36
CA MET A 129 -3.53 -16.67 14.51
C MET A 129 -3.44 -15.18 14.80
N GLU A 130 -3.61 -14.82 16.06
CA GLU A 130 -3.23 -13.51 16.58
C GLU A 130 -1.74 -13.53 16.92
N VAL A 131 -1.01 -12.52 16.47
CA VAL A 131 0.42 -12.35 16.69
C VAL A 131 0.64 -11.00 17.35
N SER A 132 1.06 -11.00 18.63
CA SER A 132 1.51 -9.79 19.32
C SER A 132 3.01 -9.61 19.09
N VAL A 133 3.40 -8.38 18.84
CA VAL A 133 4.76 -7.98 18.45
C VAL A 133 5.22 -6.79 19.27
N VAL A 134 6.43 -6.86 19.80
CA VAL A 134 7.10 -5.72 20.44
C VAL A 134 8.08 -5.10 19.44
N LEU A 135 7.98 -3.78 19.25
CA LEU A 135 8.85 -2.98 18.39
C LEU A 135 10.00 -2.35 19.20
N ASP A 136 11.09 -2.00 18.51
CA ASP A 136 12.23 -1.28 19.08
C ASP A 136 11.86 0.11 19.62
N ARG A 137 10.85 0.77 18.98
CA ARG A 137 10.28 2.05 19.41
C ARG A 137 8.77 2.10 19.13
N PRO A 138 8.03 3.04 19.73
CA PRO A 138 6.59 3.19 19.46
C PRO A 138 6.30 3.55 18.01
N ILE A 139 5.24 2.95 17.43
CA ILE A 139 4.68 3.28 16.13
C ILE A 139 3.34 4.00 16.31
N SER A 140 3.15 5.10 15.58
CA SER A 140 1.86 5.80 15.48
C SER A 140 1.18 5.42 14.18
N PHE A 141 -0.10 5.05 14.23
CA PHE A 141 -0.89 4.69 13.06
C PHE A 141 -2.36 5.08 13.27
N SER A 142 -3.13 5.05 12.20
CA SER A 142 -4.60 5.21 12.24
C SER A 142 -5.29 3.86 12.13
N ALA A 143 -6.44 3.70 12.81
CA ALA A 143 -7.26 2.50 12.66
C ALA A 143 -7.57 2.22 11.19
N GLY A 144 -7.36 0.97 10.75
CA GLY A 144 -7.51 0.55 9.36
C GLY A 144 -6.23 0.52 8.53
N GLN A 145 -5.13 1.13 9.01
CA GLN A 145 -3.83 1.02 8.36
C GLN A 145 -3.19 -0.36 8.56
N PHE A 146 -2.12 -0.60 7.83
CA PHE A 146 -1.35 -1.85 7.82
C PHE A 146 0.16 -1.58 7.89
N ALA A 147 0.93 -2.63 8.09
CA ALA A 147 2.37 -2.61 7.94
C ALA A 147 2.84 -3.79 7.07
N ASP A 148 3.97 -3.61 6.41
CA ASP A 148 4.68 -4.63 5.67
C ASP A 148 5.68 -5.33 6.57
N ILE A 149 5.59 -6.66 6.66
CA ILE A 149 6.48 -7.48 7.47
C ILE A 149 7.43 -8.24 6.55
N THR A 150 8.73 -8.13 6.80
CA THR A 150 9.79 -8.87 6.12
C THR A 150 10.48 -9.80 7.11
N LEU A 151 10.45 -11.11 6.82
CA LEU A 151 11.17 -12.11 7.60
C LEU A 151 12.62 -12.22 7.15
N PRO A 152 13.55 -12.55 8.04
CA PRO A 152 14.92 -12.85 7.67
C PRO A 152 14.98 -13.98 6.62
N GLY A 153 15.69 -13.73 5.50
CA GLY A 153 15.85 -14.71 4.42
C GLY A 153 14.65 -14.87 3.49
N VAL A 154 13.65 -14.00 3.59
CA VAL A 154 12.49 -13.99 2.68
C VAL A 154 12.48 -12.69 1.89
N ASP A 155 12.66 -12.77 0.57
CA ASP A 155 12.81 -11.60 -0.33
C ASP A 155 11.54 -10.76 -0.51
N ARG A 156 10.41 -11.19 0.03
CA ARG A 156 9.12 -10.51 -0.14
C ARG A 156 8.46 -10.24 1.19
N HIS A 157 8.09 -8.97 1.40
CA HIS A 157 7.23 -8.59 2.52
C HIS A 157 5.80 -9.14 2.38
N ARG A 158 5.07 -9.12 3.49
CA ARG A 158 3.63 -9.38 3.55
C ARG A 158 2.96 -8.29 4.37
N SER A 159 1.87 -7.76 3.83
CA SER A 159 1.10 -6.69 4.47
C SER A 159 0.06 -7.27 5.42
N TYR A 160 0.03 -6.76 6.64
CA TYR A 160 -0.97 -7.10 7.66
C TYR A 160 -1.53 -5.84 8.30
N SER A 161 -2.87 -5.76 8.35
CA SER A 161 -3.56 -4.67 9.04
C SER A 161 -3.30 -4.75 10.54
N PHE A 162 -3.14 -3.57 11.17
CA PHE A 162 -3.10 -3.51 12.62
C PHE A 162 -4.44 -3.98 13.19
N ALA A 163 -4.38 -4.89 14.16
CA ALA A 163 -5.55 -5.49 14.82
C ALA A 163 -5.67 -5.02 16.27
N CYS A 164 -5.14 -3.84 16.57
CA CYS A 164 -5.24 -3.18 17.86
C CYS A 164 -5.61 -1.69 17.65
N ALA A 165 -6.26 -1.10 18.64
CA ALA A 165 -6.59 0.32 18.60
C ALA A 165 -5.32 1.19 18.64
N PRO A 166 -5.23 2.26 17.84
CA PRO A 166 -4.12 3.20 17.91
C PRO A 166 -4.09 3.97 19.25
N SER A 167 -2.93 4.53 19.58
CA SER A 167 -2.75 5.39 20.74
C SER A 167 -2.13 6.72 20.33
N GLU A 168 -2.51 7.82 21.00
CA GLU A 168 -1.96 9.15 20.74
C GLU A 168 -0.43 9.23 20.88
N ASN A 169 0.13 8.43 21.80
CA ASN A 169 1.57 8.38 22.05
C ASN A 169 2.29 7.28 21.26
N GLY A 170 1.59 6.65 20.29
CA GLY A 170 2.05 5.45 19.62
C GLY A 170 2.01 4.21 20.51
N LEU A 171 2.24 3.05 19.91
CA LEU A 171 2.28 1.75 20.58
C LEU A 171 3.62 1.08 20.34
N LYS A 172 4.21 0.55 21.41
CA LYS A 172 5.40 -0.31 21.34
C LYS A 172 5.03 -1.77 21.13
N GLU A 173 3.86 -2.18 21.59
CA GLU A 173 3.28 -3.50 21.35
C GLU A 173 2.06 -3.38 20.45
N ILE A 174 2.07 -4.12 19.35
CA ILE A 174 1.03 -4.13 18.32
C ILE A 174 0.60 -5.54 18.02
N THR A 175 -0.59 -5.70 17.43
CA THR A 175 -1.19 -7.01 17.16
C THR A 175 -1.59 -7.12 15.70
N PHE A 176 -1.39 -8.31 15.13
CA PHE A 176 -1.85 -8.69 13.80
C PHE A 176 -2.71 -9.95 13.87
N GLN A 177 -3.63 -10.10 12.91
CA GLN A 177 -4.37 -11.33 12.68
C GLN A 177 -3.92 -11.95 11.36
N VAL A 178 -3.32 -13.12 11.42
CA VAL A 178 -2.73 -13.82 10.28
C VAL A 178 -3.53 -15.06 9.95
N LYS A 179 -4.11 -15.08 8.74
CA LYS A 179 -4.79 -16.29 8.23
C LYS A 179 -3.78 -17.20 7.54
N LYS A 180 -3.84 -18.50 7.86
CA LYS A 180 -3.02 -19.53 7.22
C LYS A 180 -3.42 -19.67 5.74
N VAL A 181 -2.44 -19.56 4.86
CA VAL A 181 -2.58 -19.80 3.42
C VAL A 181 -1.79 -21.05 3.10
N PRO A 182 -2.43 -22.14 2.64
CA PRO A 182 -1.73 -23.38 2.27
C PRO A 182 -0.66 -23.14 1.21
N GLY A 183 0.58 -23.57 1.47
CA GLY A 183 1.74 -23.32 0.60
C GLY A 183 2.27 -21.89 0.64
N GLY A 184 1.78 -21.06 1.55
CA GLY A 184 2.26 -19.69 1.75
C GLY A 184 3.53 -19.68 2.60
N HIS A 185 4.70 -19.36 2.02
CA HIS A 185 5.99 -19.39 2.73
C HIS A 185 5.97 -18.69 4.09
N TYR A 186 5.34 -17.51 4.20
CA TYR A 186 5.23 -16.78 5.46
C TYR A 186 4.31 -17.47 6.45
N THR A 187 3.12 -17.88 6.02
CA THR A 187 2.14 -18.48 6.91
C THR A 187 2.51 -19.90 7.32
N ASP A 188 3.10 -20.70 6.41
CA ASP A 188 3.62 -22.01 6.75
C ASP A 188 4.75 -21.86 7.79
N TRP A 189 5.69 -20.94 7.59
CA TRP A 189 6.73 -20.63 8.57
C TRP A 189 6.11 -20.25 9.94
N LEU A 190 5.11 -19.35 9.96
CA LEU A 190 4.49 -18.89 11.21
C LEU A 190 3.74 -20.00 11.96
N PHE A 191 3.05 -20.87 11.22
CA PHE A 191 2.18 -21.91 11.82
C PHE A 191 2.86 -23.25 12.08
N GLU A 192 4.10 -23.46 11.61
CA GLU A 192 4.83 -24.71 11.74
C GLU A 192 5.27 -25.01 13.19
N LYS A 193 5.68 -23.97 13.92
CA LYS A 193 6.16 -24.06 15.30
C LYS A 193 5.98 -22.75 16.05
N ASP A 194 6.22 -22.75 17.36
CA ASP A 194 6.28 -21.53 18.15
C ASP A 194 7.37 -20.58 17.61
N ARG A 195 7.01 -19.32 17.42
CA ARG A 195 7.85 -18.25 16.87
C ARG A 195 8.11 -17.11 17.86
N VAL A 196 7.78 -17.31 19.13
CA VAL A 196 8.08 -16.32 20.19
C VAL A 196 9.59 -16.03 20.19
N ASN A 197 9.94 -14.74 20.30
CA ASN A 197 11.31 -14.17 20.22
C ASN A 197 11.93 -14.16 18.81
N GLU A 198 11.25 -14.61 17.77
CA GLU A 198 11.73 -14.44 16.39
C GLU A 198 11.67 -12.95 16.00
N LYS A 199 12.75 -12.48 15.36
CA LYS A 199 12.90 -11.08 14.91
C LYS A 199 12.51 -10.92 13.46
N PHE A 200 12.00 -9.74 13.12
CA PHE A 200 11.65 -9.36 11.74
C PHE A 200 11.74 -7.85 11.56
N GLU A 201 11.71 -7.40 10.30
CA GLU A 201 11.60 -6.00 9.94
C GLU A 201 10.15 -5.66 9.61
N LEU A 202 9.69 -4.49 10.11
CA LEU A 202 8.38 -3.94 9.85
C LEU A 202 8.53 -2.56 9.22
N ASN A 203 7.85 -2.34 8.09
CA ASN A 203 7.77 -1.05 7.40
C ASN A 203 6.33 -0.54 7.43
N GLY A 204 6.11 0.62 8.01
CA GLY A 204 4.78 1.18 8.19
C GLY A 204 4.76 2.44 9.02
N PRO A 205 3.54 2.95 9.29
CA PRO A 205 2.26 2.48 8.79
C PRO A 205 2.02 2.86 7.33
N SER A 206 1.12 2.13 6.68
CA SER A 206 0.72 2.34 5.29
C SER A 206 -0.78 2.19 5.11
N GLY A 207 -1.31 2.71 4.02
CA GLY A 207 -2.70 2.57 3.63
C GLY A 207 -3.57 3.76 4.00
N SER A 208 -4.66 3.91 3.23
CA SER A 208 -5.63 5.00 3.32
C SER A 208 -7.02 4.54 3.78
N PHE A 209 -7.12 3.32 4.33
CA PHE A 209 -8.36 2.82 4.91
C PHE A 209 -8.44 3.29 6.36
N TRP A 210 -9.14 4.38 6.61
CA TRP A 210 -9.42 4.91 7.95
C TRP A 210 -10.84 5.45 8.04
N LEU A 211 -11.32 5.56 9.26
CA LEU A 211 -12.64 6.08 9.54
C LEU A 211 -12.72 7.58 9.22
N ARG A 212 -13.60 7.96 8.29
CA ARG A 212 -13.91 9.37 7.99
C ARG A 212 -14.83 9.94 9.06
N LYS A 213 -14.60 11.22 9.44
CA LYS A 213 -15.50 11.92 10.37
C LYS A 213 -16.87 12.03 9.74
N SER A 214 -17.88 11.50 10.43
CA SER A 214 -19.28 11.51 9.99
C SER A 214 -20.19 11.27 11.21
N ASP A 215 -21.36 11.89 11.20
CA ASP A 215 -22.43 11.63 12.19
C ASP A 215 -23.32 10.44 11.76
N ALA A 216 -23.07 9.84 10.61
CA ALA A 216 -23.82 8.69 10.12
C ALA A 216 -23.46 7.41 10.89
N PRO A 217 -24.43 6.50 11.10
CA PRO A 217 -24.14 5.19 11.67
C PRO A 217 -23.18 4.39 10.77
N ILE A 218 -22.30 3.62 11.41
CA ILE A 218 -21.27 2.82 10.71
C ILE A 218 -21.72 1.36 10.70
N LEU A 219 -21.77 0.76 9.51
CA LEU A 219 -21.92 -0.67 9.34
C LEU A 219 -20.57 -1.27 8.92
N CYS A 220 -19.99 -2.11 9.76
CA CYS A 220 -18.77 -2.86 9.46
C CYS A 220 -19.14 -4.27 9.00
N VAL A 221 -18.60 -4.71 7.86
CA VAL A 221 -18.75 -6.06 7.33
C VAL A 221 -17.37 -6.65 7.06
N ALA A 222 -17.06 -7.75 7.71
CA ALA A 222 -15.77 -8.42 7.57
C ALA A 222 -15.92 -9.92 7.37
N GLY A 223 -15.00 -10.52 6.61
CA GLY A 223 -14.88 -11.96 6.44
C GLY A 223 -13.47 -12.45 6.77
N GLY A 224 -13.38 -13.50 7.61
CA GLY A 224 -12.10 -14.10 7.99
C GLY A 224 -11.16 -13.09 8.65
N SER A 225 -9.89 -13.05 8.21
CA SER A 225 -8.88 -12.10 8.72
C SER A 225 -9.14 -10.62 8.34
N GLY A 226 -10.14 -10.34 7.49
CA GLY A 226 -10.59 -8.97 7.20
C GLY A 226 -11.20 -8.25 8.40
N MET A 227 -11.43 -8.94 9.53
CA MET A 227 -11.80 -8.35 10.82
C MET A 227 -10.67 -7.51 11.45
N ALA A 228 -9.42 -7.78 11.11
CA ALA A 228 -8.26 -7.16 11.76
C ALA A 228 -8.27 -5.61 11.78
N PRO A 229 -8.65 -4.89 10.69
CA PRO A 229 -8.65 -3.43 10.66
C PRO A 229 -9.91 -2.81 11.29
N LEU A 230 -10.91 -3.57 11.72
CA LEU A 230 -12.19 -3.12 12.30
C LEU A 230 -12.18 -3.19 13.83
#